data_1f1fc664ac15cabf27c883a3fbef45ac
#
_entry.id   1f1fc664ac15cabf27c883a3fbef45ac
#
_cell.length_a   1.000
_cell.length_b   1.000
_cell.length_c   1.000
_cell.angle_alpha   90.00
_cell.angle_beta   90.00
_cell.angle_gamma   90.00
#
_symmetry.space_group_name_H-M   'P 1'
#
loop_
_entity.id
_entity.type
_entity.pdbx_description
1 polymer ?
#
loop_
_entity_poly.entity_id
_entity_poly.type
_entity_poly.pdbx_seq_one_letter_code
_entity_poly.pdbx_strand_id
1 'polypeptide(L)'
;LDNIYIRSSFPLFDFTIGKQPISLGTGYAWNPLDIFNRKDLIDPTYELPGINALRMEIPIVDRTVLDAIITPDSTWEMSSKMIQLKSGLGSFDYSLNAAYQYHLIPSGKSDFTYDQIYFGGSSFVGEFWEFGLWGETFWSLDADINFGEVVFGMDHTFNNGFYLMTEYFHNSLGAEKNEVTFDHYLYSFSGETHSLMQNYIFAMGMYNITDYISANLISFGNLDDESFILAPQLNWDAFEDVTVGVWASQSFGENDTEFGIQDLAIRFRIRAYF
;
A
#
# COMPACT_ATOMS: atom_id res chain seq x y z
N LEU A 1 -20.15 8.25 6.86
CA LEU A 1 -20.47 7.13 5.96
C LEU A 1 -19.26 6.84 5.10
N ASP A 2 -18.64 5.67 5.30
CA ASP A 2 -17.39 5.32 4.64
C ASP A 2 -17.63 4.84 3.21
N ASN A 3 -18.77 4.21 2.93
CA ASN A 3 -19.14 3.74 1.61
C ASN A 3 -20.62 3.99 1.32
N ILE A 4 -20.92 4.58 0.15
CA ILE A 4 -22.27 4.70 -0.42
C ILE A 4 -22.13 4.60 -1.94
N TYR A 5 -22.57 3.52 -2.53
CA TYR A 5 -22.52 3.29 -3.98
C TYR A 5 -23.71 2.48 -4.48
N ILE A 6 -23.95 2.56 -5.77
CA ILE A 6 -24.93 1.76 -6.49
C ILE A 6 -24.18 0.90 -7.50
N ARG A 7 -24.41 -0.41 -7.47
CA ARG A 7 -23.92 -1.36 -8.48
C ARG A 7 -25.09 -1.88 -9.33
N SER A 8 -24.87 -1.89 -10.64
CA SER A 8 -25.81 -2.41 -11.61
C SER A 8 -25.10 -3.40 -12.53
N SER A 9 -25.66 -4.62 -12.64
CA SER A 9 -25.12 -5.68 -13.48
C SER A 9 -25.87 -5.78 -14.79
N PHE A 10 -25.12 -5.74 -15.88
CA PHE A 10 -25.60 -5.90 -17.25
C PHE A 10 -25.04 -7.19 -17.86
N PRO A 11 -25.58 -7.70 -18.97
CA PRO A 11 -25.09 -8.95 -19.57
C PRO A 11 -23.61 -8.94 -20.00
N LEU A 12 -23.03 -7.76 -20.26
CA LEU A 12 -21.67 -7.58 -20.78
C LEU A 12 -20.71 -6.89 -19.79
N PHE A 13 -21.21 -6.21 -18.76
CA PHE A 13 -20.40 -5.47 -17.81
C PHE A 13 -21.16 -5.19 -16.51
N ASP A 14 -20.42 -4.98 -15.45
CA ASP A 14 -20.92 -4.39 -14.21
C ASP A 14 -20.54 -2.92 -14.13
N PHE A 15 -21.42 -2.09 -13.62
CA PHE A 15 -21.20 -0.66 -13.43
C PHE A 15 -21.46 -0.26 -11.98
N THR A 16 -20.49 0.43 -11.37
CA THR A 16 -20.58 0.92 -9.99
C THR A 16 -20.34 2.43 -9.96
N ILE A 17 -21.21 3.15 -9.26
CA ILE A 17 -21.12 4.61 -9.09
C ILE A 17 -21.29 4.98 -7.62
N GLY A 18 -20.46 5.86 -7.12
CA GLY A 18 -20.52 6.42 -5.77
C GLY A 18 -19.24 6.21 -4.97
N LYS A 19 -19.33 6.42 -3.66
CA LYS A 19 -18.23 6.24 -2.73
C LYS A 19 -18.05 4.75 -2.43
N GLN A 20 -17.04 4.12 -3.02
CA GLN A 20 -16.82 2.68 -3.03
C GLN A 20 -15.39 2.33 -2.61
N PRO A 21 -15.15 1.15 -1.99
CA PRO A 21 -13.81 0.68 -1.71
C PRO A 21 -13.12 0.29 -3.01
N ILE A 22 -11.97 0.90 -3.28
CA ILE A 22 -11.09 0.56 -4.41
C ILE A 22 -9.71 0.36 -3.82
N SER A 23 -9.16 -0.83 -3.98
CA SER A 23 -7.77 -1.16 -3.65
C SER A 23 -7.13 -1.82 -4.85
N LEU A 24 -5.97 -1.33 -5.22
CA LEU A 24 -5.20 -1.77 -6.37
C LEU A 24 -3.88 -2.35 -5.90
N GLY A 25 -3.26 -3.14 -6.79
CA GLY A 25 -1.99 -3.78 -6.46
C GLY A 25 -2.11 -4.97 -5.50
N THR A 26 -0.99 -5.48 -5.08
CA THR A 26 -0.85 -6.70 -4.27
C THR A 26 0.09 -6.52 -3.09
N GLY A 27 0.83 -5.42 -3.05
CA GLY A 27 1.78 -5.11 -1.98
C GLY A 27 1.10 -4.94 -0.63
N TYR A 28 1.75 -5.41 0.41
CA TYR A 28 1.24 -5.35 1.78
C TYR A 28 1.67 -4.06 2.47
N ALA A 29 2.97 -3.81 2.58
CA ALA A 29 3.52 -2.63 3.22
C ALA A 29 3.57 -1.44 2.25
N TRP A 30 4.12 -1.66 1.08
CA TRP A 30 4.13 -0.68 -0.01
C TRP A 30 3.24 -1.17 -1.13
N ASN A 31 2.48 -0.27 -1.70
CA ASN A 31 1.53 -0.59 -2.76
C ASN A 31 1.57 0.50 -3.83
N PRO A 32 2.63 0.56 -4.64
CA PRO A 32 2.83 1.61 -5.63
C PRO A 32 1.73 1.72 -6.67
N LEU A 33 1.06 0.61 -6.98
CA LEU A 33 -0.06 0.59 -7.92
C LEU A 33 -1.36 1.14 -7.34
N ASP A 34 -1.48 1.26 -6.01
CA ASP A 34 -2.67 1.87 -5.40
C ASP A 34 -2.56 3.40 -5.38
N ILE A 35 -2.70 3.98 -6.55
CA ILE A 35 -2.64 5.43 -6.77
C ILE A 35 -3.77 6.20 -6.06
N PHE A 36 -4.75 5.52 -5.49
CA PHE A 36 -5.90 6.15 -4.82
C PHE A 36 -5.76 6.15 -3.30
N ASN A 37 -4.99 5.22 -2.73
CA ASN A 37 -4.90 5.06 -1.28
C ASN A 37 -3.44 4.89 -0.85
N ARG A 38 -3.11 5.48 0.29
CA ARG A 38 -1.86 5.20 1.01
C ARG A 38 -2.18 4.40 2.26
N LYS A 39 -1.50 3.30 2.45
CA LYS A 39 -1.65 2.48 3.64
C LYS A 39 -0.82 3.06 4.79
N ASP A 40 -1.38 3.11 5.98
CA ASP A 40 -0.64 3.34 7.21
C ASP A 40 -0.64 2.03 8.03
N LEU A 41 0.44 1.28 7.94
CA LEU A 41 0.57 -0.01 8.64
C LEU A 41 1.02 0.13 10.10
N ILE A 42 1.49 1.30 10.50
CA ILE A 42 1.88 1.58 11.88
C ILE A 42 0.65 1.96 12.70
N ASP A 43 -0.37 2.53 12.07
CA ASP A 43 -1.64 2.83 12.75
C ASP A 43 -2.57 1.60 12.74
N PRO A 44 -2.75 0.92 13.88
CA PRO A 44 -3.64 -0.25 13.96
C PRO A 44 -5.12 0.11 13.81
N THR A 45 -5.44 1.40 13.69
CA THR A 45 -6.82 1.89 13.52
C THR A 45 -7.13 2.29 12.09
N TYR A 46 -6.15 2.21 11.20
CA TYR A 46 -6.33 2.60 9.80
C TYR A 46 -7.35 1.70 9.10
N GLU A 47 -8.35 2.33 8.51
CA GLU A 47 -9.34 1.69 7.65
C GLU A 47 -9.31 2.38 6.28
N LEU A 48 -9.29 1.58 5.21
CA LEU A 48 -9.22 2.11 3.85
C LEU A 48 -10.48 2.93 3.53
N PRO A 49 -10.35 4.25 3.25
CA PRO A 49 -11.53 5.06 2.95
C PRO A 49 -12.11 4.71 1.59
N GLY A 50 -13.43 4.81 1.44
CA GLY A 50 -14.06 4.69 0.12
C GLY A 50 -13.74 5.90 -0.75
N ILE A 51 -13.69 5.68 -2.07
CA ILE A 51 -13.35 6.67 -3.09
C ILE A 51 -14.59 6.95 -3.95
N ASN A 52 -14.86 8.22 -4.23
CA ASN A 52 -15.91 8.60 -5.19
C ASN A 52 -15.45 8.24 -6.60
N ALA A 53 -16.06 7.23 -7.20
CA ALA A 53 -15.66 6.74 -8.52
C ALA A 53 -16.84 6.29 -9.37
N LEU A 54 -16.59 6.29 -10.68
CA LEU A 54 -17.29 5.53 -11.70
C LEU A 54 -16.41 4.35 -12.06
N ARG A 55 -16.92 3.14 -11.92
CA ARG A 55 -16.18 1.90 -12.21
C ARG A 55 -16.99 1.02 -13.15
N MET A 56 -16.33 0.48 -14.17
CA MET A 56 -16.90 -0.45 -15.13
C MET A 56 -16.00 -1.69 -15.22
N GLU A 57 -16.56 -2.84 -14.87
CA GLU A 57 -15.90 -4.13 -14.94
C GLU A 57 -16.46 -4.95 -16.11
N ILE A 58 -15.62 -5.33 -17.05
CA ILE A 58 -15.98 -6.08 -18.26
C ILE A 58 -15.32 -7.46 -18.18
N PRO A 59 -16.06 -8.54 -17.89
CA PRO A 59 -15.53 -9.90 -18.00
C PRO A 59 -15.26 -10.22 -19.48
N ILE A 60 -14.02 -10.61 -19.82
CA ILE A 60 -13.61 -10.90 -21.20
C ILE A 60 -13.68 -12.42 -21.44
N VAL A 61 -13.00 -13.17 -20.60
CA VAL A 61 -12.99 -14.63 -20.58
C VAL A 61 -12.86 -15.10 -19.14
N ASP A 62 -12.88 -16.42 -18.91
CA ASP A 62 -12.72 -16.99 -17.56
C ASP A 62 -11.47 -16.42 -16.86
N ARG A 63 -11.65 -15.92 -15.62
CA ARG A 63 -10.63 -15.23 -14.81
C ARG A 63 -9.99 -13.99 -15.44
N THR A 64 -10.53 -13.45 -16.54
CA THR A 64 -9.98 -12.23 -17.17
C THR A 64 -11.02 -11.12 -17.20
N VAL A 65 -10.70 -10.00 -16.57
CA VAL A 65 -11.58 -8.84 -16.42
C VAL A 65 -10.82 -7.56 -16.81
N LEU A 66 -11.43 -6.75 -17.64
CA LEU A 66 -11.02 -5.37 -17.86
C LEU A 66 -11.79 -4.47 -16.93
N ASP A 67 -11.09 -3.70 -16.11
CA ASP A 67 -11.61 -2.77 -15.13
C ASP A 67 -11.24 -1.34 -15.50
N ALA A 68 -12.22 -0.47 -15.65
CA ALA A 68 -12.02 0.95 -15.94
C ALA A 68 -12.58 1.79 -14.80
N ILE A 69 -11.75 2.68 -14.25
CA ILE A 69 -12.06 3.50 -13.07
C ILE A 69 -11.83 4.97 -13.41
N ILE A 70 -12.78 5.81 -13.06
CA ILE A 70 -12.67 7.26 -13.14
C ILE A 70 -13.04 7.85 -11.78
N THR A 71 -12.13 8.61 -11.19
CA THR A 71 -12.42 9.42 -10.00
C THR A 71 -12.65 10.85 -10.46
N PRO A 72 -13.91 11.33 -10.46
CA PRO A 72 -14.24 12.65 -10.98
C PRO A 72 -13.70 13.77 -10.09
N ASP A 73 -13.19 14.81 -10.74
CA ASP A 73 -12.79 16.08 -10.14
C ASP A 73 -13.53 17.25 -10.83
N SER A 74 -13.13 18.49 -10.54
CA SER A 74 -13.74 19.73 -11.01
C SER A 74 -13.85 19.82 -12.53
N THR A 75 -12.89 19.22 -13.25
CA THR A 75 -12.90 19.13 -14.71
C THR A 75 -12.57 17.70 -15.16
N TRP A 76 -12.87 17.38 -16.43
CA TRP A 76 -12.50 16.11 -17.03
C TRP A 76 -10.97 15.86 -17.05
N GLU A 77 -10.20 16.92 -17.21
CA GLU A 77 -8.73 16.87 -17.25
C GLU A 77 -8.16 16.55 -15.86
N MET A 78 -8.74 17.11 -14.80
CA MET A 78 -8.34 16.87 -13.41
C MET A 78 -8.81 15.52 -12.87
N SER A 79 -9.76 14.88 -13.54
CA SER A 79 -10.26 13.56 -13.12
C SER A 79 -9.22 12.48 -13.37
N SER A 80 -8.91 11.67 -12.35
CA SER A 80 -8.04 10.51 -12.51
C SER A 80 -8.74 9.40 -13.29
N LYS A 81 -8.00 8.71 -14.14
CA LYS A 81 -8.51 7.66 -15.03
C LYS A 81 -7.57 6.48 -14.98
N MET A 82 -8.11 5.29 -14.86
CA MET A 82 -7.33 4.07 -14.79
C MET A 82 -7.98 2.95 -15.58
N ILE A 83 -7.15 2.14 -16.20
CA ILE A 83 -7.54 0.88 -16.84
C ILE A 83 -6.65 -0.21 -16.25
N GLN A 84 -7.28 -1.30 -15.82
CA GLN A 84 -6.61 -2.47 -15.28
C GLN A 84 -7.11 -3.73 -16.01
N LEU A 85 -6.19 -4.54 -16.54
CA LEU A 85 -6.49 -5.87 -17.03
C LEU A 85 -6.04 -6.89 -15.98
N LYS A 86 -7.00 -7.61 -15.41
CA LYS A 86 -6.77 -8.72 -14.46
C LYS A 86 -6.88 -10.04 -15.19
N SER A 87 -6.01 -10.97 -14.90
CA SER A 87 -6.10 -12.34 -15.44
C SER A 87 -5.48 -13.34 -14.46
N GLY A 88 -5.95 -14.60 -14.52
CA GLY A 88 -5.41 -15.69 -13.70
C GLY A 88 -4.79 -16.78 -14.56
N LEU A 89 -3.62 -17.28 -14.13
CA LEU A 89 -2.94 -18.43 -14.75
C LEU A 89 -2.38 -19.35 -13.67
N GLY A 90 -2.87 -20.59 -13.62
CA GLY A 90 -2.52 -21.54 -12.57
C GLY A 90 -2.95 -21.04 -11.20
N SER A 91 -2.02 -21.02 -10.24
CA SER A 91 -2.22 -20.50 -8.88
C SER A 91 -1.95 -19.01 -8.74
N PHE A 92 -1.65 -18.30 -9.83
CA PHE A 92 -1.34 -16.89 -9.81
C PHE A 92 -2.40 -16.05 -10.50
N ASP A 93 -2.67 -14.89 -9.90
CA ASP A 93 -3.40 -13.78 -10.50
C ASP A 93 -2.41 -12.66 -10.87
N TYR A 94 -2.64 -12.05 -12.03
CA TYR A 94 -1.81 -10.99 -12.60
C TYR A 94 -2.65 -9.77 -12.92
N SER A 95 -2.05 -8.59 -12.84
CA SER A 95 -2.65 -7.38 -13.40
C SER A 95 -1.66 -6.59 -14.24
N LEU A 96 -2.21 -5.91 -15.26
CA LEU A 96 -1.55 -4.85 -16.00
C LEU A 96 -2.35 -3.57 -15.82
N ASN A 97 -1.67 -2.48 -15.51
CA ASN A 97 -2.28 -1.23 -15.10
C ASN A 97 -1.75 -0.08 -15.96
N ALA A 98 -2.64 0.82 -16.36
CA ALA A 98 -2.29 2.11 -16.93
C ALA A 98 -3.22 3.16 -16.34
N ALA A 99 -2.65 4.26 -15.88
CA ALA A 99 -3.41 5.34 -15.25
C ALA A 99 -2.91 6.71 -15.68
N TYR A 100 -3.80 7.67 -15.50
CA TYR A 100 -3.58 9.09 -15.66
C TYR A 100 -4.07 9.80 -14.42
N GLN A 101 -3.25 10.67 -13.86
CA GLN A 101 -3.65 11.57 -12.78
C GLN A 101 -3.20 12.99 -13.08
N TYR A 102 -3.94 13.94 -12.52
CA TYR A 102 -3.56 15.34 -12.45
C TYR A 102 -3.10 15.61 -11.03
N HIS A 103 -1.81 15.81 -10.85
CA HIS A 103 -1.18 15.82 -9.55
C HIS A 103 -0.49 17.15 -9.26
N LEU A 104 -0.38 17.49 -7.96
CA LEU A 104 0.34 18.67 -7.52
C LEU A 104 1.81 18.30 -7.33
N ILE A 105 2.66 18.69 -8.26
CA ILE A 105 4.09 18.39 -8.24
C ILE A 105 4.91 19.59 -7.79
N PRO A 106 6.08 19.37 -7.17
CA PRO A 106 7.00 20.44 -6.86
C PRO A 106 7.56 21.09 -8.14
N SER A 107 7.40 22.40 -8.28
CA SER A 107 7.93 23.19 -9.39
C SER A 107 9.00 24.15 -8.86
N GLY A 108 10.24 23.65 -8.69
CA GLY A 108 11.33 24.42 -8.10
C GLY A 108 11.29 24.50 -6.57
N LYS A 109 12.12 25.35 -5.98
CA LYS A 109 12.42 25.33 -4.53
C LYS A 109 11.29 25.77 -3.60
N SER A 110 10.17 26.28 -4.10
CA SER A 110 9.12 26.85 -3.23
C SER A 110 7.72 26.86 -3.87
N ASP A 111 7.58 26.40 -5.09
CA ASP A 111 6.32 26.43 -5.82
C ASP A 111 5.84 25.03 -6.14
N PHE A 112 4.52 24.87 -6.21
CA PHE A 112 3.87 23.65 -6.68
C PHE A 112 3.07 23.99 -7.93
N THR A 113 3.10 23.11 -8.91
CA THR A 113 2.27 23.20 -10.10
C THR A 113 1.45 21.93 -10.26
N TYR A 114 0.30 22.05 -10.93
CA TYR A 114 -0.45 20.87 -11.32
C TYR A 114 0.06 20.40 -12.67
N ASP A 115 0.41 19.14 -12.77
CA ASP A 115 0.80 18.51 -14.04
C ASP A 115 0.15 17.14 -14.24
N GLN A 116 0.21 16.67 -15.47
CA GLN A 116 -0.36 15.43 -15.93
C GLN A 116 0.67 14.32 -15.81
N ILE A 117 0.38 13.34 -14.96
CA ILE A 117 1.25 12.19 -14.77
C ILE A 117 0.58 10.94 -15.35
N TYR A 118 1.33 10.20 -16.13
CA TYR A 118 0.95 8.89 -16.64
C TYR A 118 1.69 7.81 -15.88
N PHE A 119 0.97 6.78 -15.49
CA PHE A 119 1.52 5.64 -14.78
C PHE A 119 1.30 4.35 -15.55
N GLY A 120 2.22 3.43 -15.41
CA GLY A 120 2.07 2.07 -15.87
C GLY A 120 2.67 1.09 -14.89
N GLY A 121 2.15 -0.14 -14.87
CA GLY A 121 2.74 -1.15 -14.02
C GLY A 121 2.04 -2.48 -14.10
N SER A 122 2.56 -3.44 -13.36
CA SER A 122 2.03 -4.79 -13.29
C SER A 122 2.12 -5.34 -11.88
N SER A 123 1.24 -6.27 -11.56
CA SER A 123 1.33 -7.03 -10.31
C SER A 123 1.07 -8.50 -10.53
N PHE A 124 1.53 -9.30 -9.58
CA PHE A 124 1.13 -10.69 -9.44
C PHE A 124 0.94 -11.04 -7.96
N VAL A 125 0.06 -12.01 -7.71
CA VAL A 125 -0.12 -12.63 -6.40
C VAL A 125 -0.52 -14.09 -6.61
N GLY A 126 0.00 -14.97 -5.78
CA GLY A 126 -0.33 -16.38 -5.85
C GLY A 126 0.45 -17.24 -4.89
N GLU A 127 0.34 -18.53 -5.06
CA GLU A 127 0.99 -19.50 -4.21
C GLU A 127 1.94 -20.40 -5.03
N PHE A 128 3.12 -20.61 -4.47
CA PHE A 128 4.09 -21.57 -4.98
C PHE A 128 4.57 -22.47 -3.84
N TRP A 129 4.22 -23.75 -3.91
CA TRP A 129 4.32 -24.71 -2.81
C TRP A 129 3.52 -24.23 -1.59
N GLU A 130 4.22 -23.94 -0.49
CA GLU A 130 3.66 -23.47 0.79
C GLU A 130 3.90 -21.98 1.02
N PHE A 131 4.43 -21.27 0.01
CA PHE A 131 4.72 -19.85 0.09
C PHE A 131 3.69 -19.05 -0.69
N GLY A 132 3.07 -18.06 -0.04
CA GLY A 132 2.44 -16.95 -0.72
C GLY A 132 3.51 -16.03 -1.31
N LEU A 133 3.32 -15.60 -2.55
CA LEU A 133 4.22 -14.71 -3.28
C LEU A 133 3.45 -13.58 -3.92
N TRP A 134 3.97 -12.37 -3.85
CA TRP A 134 3.43 -11.22 -4.58
C TRP A 134 4.51 -10.28 -5.03
N GLY A 135 4.18 -9.46 -6.01
CA GLY A 135 5.07 -8.42 -6.48
C GLY A 135 4.37 -7.40 -7.33
N GLU A 136 4.93 -6.20 -7.34
CA GLU A 136 4.47 -5.07 -8.14
C GLU A 136 5.63 -4.38 -8.82
N THR A 137 5.33 -3.84 -9.99
CA THR A 137 6.17 -2.82 -10.65
C THR A 137 5.30 -1.62 -10.94
N PHE A 138 5.82 -0.45 -10.71
CA PHE A 138 5.20 0.83 -10.99
C PHE A 138 6.21 1.72 -11.73
N TRP A 139 5.74 2.44 -12.74
CA TRP A 139 6.52 3.42 -13.49
C TRP A 139 5.73 4.70 -13.64
N SER A 140 6.29 5.80 -13.16
CA SER A 140 5.83 7.15 -13.46
C SER A 140 6.49 7.62 -14.75
N LEU A 141 5.66 8.12 -15.67
CA LEU A 141 6.06 8.64 -16.99
C LEU A 141 5.70 10.13 -17.04
N ASP A 142 6.37 10.90 -16.21
CA ASP A 142 6.29 12.36 -16.24
C ASP A 142 7.29 12.92 -17.26
N ALA A 143 7.00 14.10 -17.83
CA ALA A 143 7.89 14.77 -18.76
C ALA A 143 9.23 15.17 -18.10
N ASP A 144 9.21 15.50 -16.82
CA ASP A 144 10.35 16.01 -16.07
C ASP A 144 11.00 14.97 -15.15
N ILE A 145 10.20 13.99 -14.62
CA ILE A 145 10.65 13.02 -13.63
C ILE A 145 10.11 11.63 -13.96
N ASN A 146 10.98 10.77 -14.49
CA ASN A 146 10.66 9.36 -14.71
C ASN A 146 11.30 8.52 -13.61
N PHE A 147 10.50 7.71 -12.92
CA PHE A 147 11.01 6.81 -11.90
C PHE A 147 10.22 5.50 -11.86
N GLY A 148 10.81 4.50 -11.22
CA GLY A 148 10.18 3.22 -11.02
C GLY A 148 10.23 2.77 -9.57
N GLU A 149 9.19 2.08 -9.16
CA GLU A 149 9.11 1.41 -7.87
C GLU A 149 8.83 -0.07 -8.06
N VAL A 150 9.41 -0.90 -7.22
CA VAL A 150 9.27 -2.36 -7.25
C VAL A 150 9.00 -2.88 -5.86
N VAL A 151 8.02 -3.76 -5.75
CA VAL A 151 7.71 -4.52 -4.53
C VAL A 151 7.88 -6.00 -4.81
N PHE A 152 8.46 -6.72 -3.89
CA PHE A 152 8.45 -8.17 -3.87
C PHE A 152 8.25 -8.68 -2.45
N GLY A 153 7.26 -9.54 -2.23
CA GLY A 153 6.95 -10.08 -0.94
C GLY A 153 6.68 -11.58 -0.96
N MET A 154 6.86 -12.18 0.21
CA MET A 154 6.55 -13.57 0.46
C MET A 154 6.02 -13.79 1.88
N ASP A 155 5.21 -14.82 2.05
CA ASP A 155 4.77 -15.28 3.36
C ASP A 155 4.77 -16.81 3.47
N HIS A 156 4.75 -17.27 4.71
CA HIS A 156 4.62 -18.68 5.03
C HIS A 156 4.04 -18.88 6.43
N THR A 157 3.15 -19.88 6.57
CA THR A 157 2.68 -20.35 7.87
C THR A 157 3.35 -21.67 8.21
N PHE A 158 4.18 -21.66 9.26
CA PHE A 158 4.90 -22.84 9.74
C PHE A 158 3.97 -23.83 10.44
N ASN A 159 4.39 -25.09 10.53
CA ASN A 159 3.60 -26.19 11.15
C ASN A 159 3.20 -25.93 12.62
N ASN A 160 3.96 -25.08 13.33
CA ASN A 160 3.64 -24.68 14.71
C ASN A 160 2.64 -23.52 14.81
N GLY A 161 2.09 -23.06 13.67
CA GLY A 161 1.14 -21.95 13.59
C GLY A 161 1.80 -20.55 13.58
N PHE A 162 3.14 -20.46 13.58
CA PHE A 162 3.82 -19.19 13.39
C PHE A 162 3.70 -18.73 11.93
N TYR A 163 3.20 -17.52 11.73
CA TYR A 163 3.14 -16.89 10.42
C TYR A 163 4.27 -15.87 10.28
N LEU A 164 4.96 -15.87 9.16
CA LEU A 164 6.01 -14.93 8.80
C LEU A 164 5.74 -14.35 7.43
N MET A 165 5.80 -13.03 7.32
CA MET A 165 5.74 -12.28 6.08
C MET A 165 6.96 -11.38 5.98
N THR A 166 7.46 -11.19 4.75
CA THR A 166 8.48 -10.18 4.45
C THR A 166 8.20 -9.55 3.09
N GLU A 167 8.52 -8.27 2.95
CA GLU A 167 8.37 -7.50 1.72
C GLU A 167 9.56 -6.58 1.54
N TYR A 168 10.15 -6.59 0.35
CA TYR A 168 11.19 -5.67 -0.08
C TYR A 168 10.59 -4.63 -1.01
N PHE A 169 11.00 -3.38 -0.84
CA PHE A 169 10.61 -2.25 -1.67
C PHE A 169 11.83 -1.50 -2.18
N HIS A 170 11.77 -1.12 -3.45
CA HIS A 170 12.77 -0.27 -4.10
C HIS A 170 12.11 0.89 -4.83
N ASN A 171 12.66 2.10 -4.64
CA ASN A 171 12.26 3.34 -5.30
C ASN A 171 13.48 3.94 -6.00
N SER A 172 13.48 4.01 -7.32
CA SER A 172 14.62 4.52 -8.09
C SER A 172 14.85 6.03 -7.96
N LEU A 173 13.87 6.80 -7.46
CA LEU A 173 13.98 8.25 -7.17
C LEU A 173 14.35 8.52 -5.71
N GLY A 174 14.36 7.51 -4.85
CA GLY A 174 14.76 7.67 -3.45
C GLY A 174 16.22 8.07 -3.30
N ALA A 175 16.53 8.72 -2.18
CA ALA A 175 17.89 9.11 -1.84
C ALA A 175 18.78 7.89 -1.52
N GLU A 176 20.06 7.98 -1.84
CA GLU A 176 21.10 7.11 -1.28
C GLU A 176 21.57 7.64 0.09
N LYS A 177 22.33 6.81 0.84
CA LYS A 177 22.87 7.19 2.16
C LYS A 177 23.66 8.50 2.05
N ASN A 178 23.36 9.45 2.91
CA ASN A 178 23.95 10.79 2.98
C ASN A 178 23.67 11.72 1.76
N GLU A 179 22.80 11.34 0.86
CA GLU A 179 22.44 12.13 -0.31
C GLU A 179 21.01 12.69 -0.24
N VAL A 180 20.38 12.61 0.93
CA VAL A 180 19.01 13.14 1.13
C VAL A 180 19.01 14.65 0.90
N THR A 181 18.22 15.09 -0.07
CA THR A 181 18.02 16.49 -0.42
C THR A 181 16.62 16.95 -0.04
N PHE A 182 16.39 18.25 -0.10
CA PHE A 182 15.05 18.80 0.12
C PHE A 182 14.04 18.29 -0.92
N ASP A 183 14.47 18.02 -2.14
CA ASP A 183 13.60 17.51 -3.20
C ASP A 183 13.08 16.08 -2.88
N HIS A 184 13.90 15.21 -2.28
CA HIS A 184 13.44 13.90 -1.83
C HIS A 184 12.31 14.00 -0.78
N TYR A 185 12.44 14.94 0.18
CA TYR A 185 11.36 15.20 1.13
C TYR A 185 10.09 15.73 0.45
N LEU A 186 10.23 16.60 -0.55
CA LEU A 186 9.09 17.12 -1.31
C LEU A 186 8.37 16.00 -2.07
N TYR A 187 9.08 15.14 -2.78
CA TYR A 187 8.49 14.02 -3.52
C TYR A 187 7.78 13.02 -2.59
N SER A 188 8.39 12.68 -1.49
CA SER A 188 7.77 11.80 -0.49
C SER A 188 6.56 12.46 0.17
N PHE A 189 6.62 13.76 0.49
CA PHE A 189 5.52 14.50 1.13
C PHE A 189 4.36 14.79 0.17
N SER A 190 4.65 15.15 -1.09
CA SER A 190 3.63 15.39 -2.12
C SER A 190 2.91 14.12 -2.51
N GLY A 191 3.51 12.97 -2.24
CA GLY A 191 2.93 11.70 -2.55
C GLY A 191 3.33 11.11 -3.88
N GLU A 192 4.30 11.70 -4.56
CA GLU A 192 4.83 11.14 -5.79
C GLU A 192 5.57 9.84 -5.55
N THR A 193 6.40 9.78 -4.49
CA THR A 193 7.10 8.56 -4.10
C THR A 193 6.53 7.96 -2.82
N HIS A 194 6.67 6.66 -2.64
CA HIS A 194 6.22 5.94 -1.46
C HIS A 194 7.27 5.87 -0.35
N SER A 195 8.46 6.44 -0.57
CA SER A 195 9.57 6.42 0.37
C SER A 195 10.51 7.60 0.17
N LEU A 196 11.32 7.89 1.19
CA LEU A 196 12.36 8.92 1.16
C LEU A 196 13.65 8.42 0.50
N MET A 197 14.04 7.17 0.82
CA MET A 197 15.23 6.51 0.31
C MET A 197 14.90 5.39 -0.67
N GLN A 198 15.91 4.69 -1.17
CA GLN A 198 15.73 3.73 -2.25
C GLN A 198 15.24 2.36 -1.76
N ASN A 199 15.80 1.82 -0.67
CA ASN A 199 15.68 0.40 -0.34
C ASN A 199 15.11 0.19 1.05
N TYR A 200 14.00 -0.54 1.14
CA TYR A 200 13.33 -0.83 2.39
C TYR A 200 12.99 -2.30 2.52
N ILE A 201 12.88 -2.74 3.74
CA ILE A 201 12.38 -4.07 4.09
C ILE A 201 11.29 -3.96 5.16
N PHE A 202 10.22 -4.70 4.95
CA PHE A 202 9.18 -4.94 5.92
C PHE A 202 9.23 -6.40 6.35
N ALA A 203 9.01 -6.66 7.64
CA ALA A 203 8.80 -8.00 8.15
C ALA A 203 7.70 -8.01 9.21
N MET A 204 6.87 -9.04 9.21
CA MET A 204 5.84 -9.26 10.21
C MET A 204 5.84 -10.72 10.63
N GLY A 205 5.98 -10.96 11.94
CA GLY A 205 5.75 -12.27 12.55
C GLY A 205 4.47 -12.25 13.37
N MET A 206 3.63 -13.28 13.24
CA MET A 206 2.40 -13.43 14.01
C MET A 206 2.32 -14.83 14.62
N TYR A 207 1.89 -14.89 15.87
CA TYR A 207 1.69 -16.14 16.59
C TYR A 207 0.49 -16.08 17.53
N ASN A 208 -0.40 -17.06 17.41
CA ASN A 208 -1.52 -17.24 18.34
C ASN A 208 -1.01 -18.01 19.56
N ILE A 209 -0.83 -17.28 20.69
CA ILE A 209 -0.37 -17.86 21.96
C ILE A 209 -1.46 -18.79 22.53
N THR A 210 -2.72 -18.34 22.42
CA THR A 210 -3.93 -19.09 22.74
C THR A 210 -5.02 -18.75 21.72
N ASP A 211 -6.20 -19.38 21.82
CA ASP A 211 -7.36 -19.04 20.99
C ASP A 211 -7.83 -17.59 21.20
N TYR A 212 -7.43 -16.95 22.29
CA TYR A 212 -7.86 -15.61 22.68
C TYR A 212 -6.73 -14.57 22.69
N ILE A 213 -5.47 -15.01 22.58
CA ILE A 213 -4.32 -14.11 22.67
C ILE A 213 -3.42 -14.30 21.44
N SER A 214 -3.21 -13.23 20.70
CA SER A 214 -2.27 -13.18 19.58
C SER A 214 -1.15 -12.16 19.85
N ALA A 215 0.05 -12.51 19.40
CA ALA A 215 1.21 -11.62 19.42
C ALA A 215 1.70 -11.41 17.99
N ASN A 216 1.99 -10.15 17.66
CA ASN A 216 2.56 -9.74 16.39
C ASN A 216 3.85 -8.96 16.66
N LEU A 217 4.81 -9.08 15.77
CA LEU A 217 5.98 -8.22 15.71
C LEU A 217 6.10 -7.68 14.29
N ILE A 218 6.02 -6.37 14.16
CA ILE A 218 6.18 -5.66 12.90
C ILE A 218 7.54 -4.96 12.91
N SER A 219 8.25 -4.99 11.79
CA SER A 219 9.48 -4.25 11.56
C SER A 219 9.45 -3.54 10.22
N PHE A 220 9.84 -2.28 10.22
CA PHE A 220 10.17 -1.49 9.03
C PHE A 220 11.65 -1.15 9.11
N GLY A 221 12.41 -1.44 8.06
CA GLY A 221 13.82 -1.10 7.97
C GLY A 221 14.13 -0.32 6.70
N ASN A 222 14.90 0.75 6.85
CA ASN A 222 15.55 1.44 5.77
C ASN A 222 16.96 0.81 5.61
N LEU A 223 17.21 0.20 4.45
CA LEU A 223 18.47 -0.51 4.19
C LEU A 223 19.60 0.43 3.78
N ASP A 224 19.28 1.65 3.32
CA ASP A 224 20.28 2.60 2.86
C ASP A 224 20.96 3.32 4.04
N ASP A 225 20.21 3.63 5.11
CA ASP A 225 20.76 4.31 6.30
C ASP A 225 20.89 3.42 7.54
N GLU A 226 20.52 2.12 7.43
CA GLU A 226 20.60 1.12 8.47
C GLU A 226 19.72 1.42 9.70
N SER A 227 18.62 2.16 9.51
CA SER A 227 17.65 2.45 10.56
C SER A 227 16.41 1.56 10.47
N PHE A 228 15.75 1.31 11.60
CA PHE A 228 14.55 0.49 11.61
C PHE A 228 13.63 0.79 12.80
N ILE A 229 12.35 0.42 12.64
CA ILE A 229 11.33 0.45 13.68
C ILE A 229 10.96 -0.99 14.03
N LEU A 230 10.84 -1.29 15.33
CA LEU A 230 10.19 -2.50 15.83
C LEU A 230 8.89 -2.14 16.55
N ALA A 231 7.81 -2.83 16.19
CA ALA A 231 6.48 -2.58 16.76
C ALA A 231 5.85 -3.90 17.24
N PRO A 232 6.18 -4.37 18.47
CA PRO A 232 5.48 -5.49 19.08
C PRO A 232 4.03 -5.13 19.43
N GLN A 233 3.14 -6.08 19.23
CA GLN A 233 1.71 -5.96 19.47
C GLN A 233 1.20 -7.19 20.19
N LEU A 234 0.30 -6.99 21.17
CA LEU A 234 -0.41 -8.04 21.85
C LEU A 234 -1.91 -7.73 21.79
N ASN A 235 -2.71 -8.67 21.29
CA ASN A 235 -4.16 -8.56 21.27
C ASN A 235 -4.75 -9.68 22.15
N TRP A 236 -5.76 -9.33 22.92
CA TRP A 236 -6.50 -10.23 23.79
C TRP A 236 -8.00 -10.05 23.61
N ASP A 237 -8.68 -11.09 23.15
CA ASP A 237 -10.14 -11.17 23.10
C ASP A 237 -10.63 -11.50 24.51
N ALA A 238 -10.81 -10.45 25.32
CA ALA A 238 -11.09 -10.57 26.75
C ALA A 238 -12.49 -11.09 27.05
N PHE A 239 -13.48 -10.76 26.20
CA PHE A 239 -14.87 -11.20 26.24
C PHE A 239 -15.40 -11.35 24.82
N GLU A 240 -16.60 -11.93 24.67
CA GLU A 240 -17.25 -12.27 23.38
C GLU A 240 -17.24 -11.07 22.38
N ASP A 241 -17.43 -9.84 22.89
CA ASP A 241 -17.46 -8.65 22.05
C ASP A 241 -16.43 -7.58 22.48
N VAL A 242 -15.35 -7.99 23.20
CA VAL A 242 -14.36 -7.02 23.72
C VAL A 242 -12.95 -7.49 23.43
N THR A 243 -12.24 -6.72 22.62
CA THR A 243 -10.80 -6.90 22.35
C THR A 243 -9.97 -5.83 23.04
N VAL A 244 -8.92 -6.21 23.74
CA VAL A 244 -7.92 -5.34 24.35
C VAL A 244 -6.61 -5.50 23.60
N GLY A 245 -6.04 -4.38 23.13
CA GLY A 245 -4.76 -4.37 22.41
C GLY A 245 -3.75 -3.48 23.10
N VAL A 246 -2.50 -3.90 23.06
CA VAL A 246 -1.32 -3.13 23.49
C VAL A 246 -0.32 -3.13 22.35
N TRP A 247 0.12 -1.96 21.95
CA TRP A 247 1.12 -1.76 20.91
C TRP A 247 2.26 -0.92 21.48
N ALA A 248 3.48 -1.30 21.19
CA ALA A 248 4.65 -0.47 21.42
C ALA A 248 5.36 -0.28 20.09
N SER A 249 6.04 0.84 19.91
CA SER A 249 6.98 1.04 18.81
C SER A 249 8.25 1.70 19.31
N GLN A 250 9.38 1.19 18.86
CA GLN A 250 10.70 1.71 19.18
C GLN A 250 11.51 1.80 17.91
N SER A 251 12.11 2.94 17.68
CA SER A 251 13.02 3.20 16.57
C SER A 251 14.48 2.96 16.96
N PHE A 252 15.26 2.57 15.97
CA PHE A 252 16.68 2.28 16.08
C PHE A 252 17.41 2.88 14.87
N GLY A 253 18.52 3.56 15.10
CA GLY A 253 19.34 4.23 14.10
C GLY A 253 20.15 5.35 14.73
N GLU A 254 21.03 5.98 13.95
CA GLU A 254 21.73 7.18 14.34
C GLU A 254 20.78 8.41 14.25
N ASN A 255 21.11 9.51 14.90
CA ASN A 255 20.24 10.70 14.99
C ASN A 255 19.95 11.37 13.63
N ASP A 256 20.72 11.07 12.60
CA ASP A 256 20.61 11.60 11.24
C ASP A 256 19.98 10.58 10.27
N THR A 257 19.51 9.44 10.76
CA THR A 257 18.81 8.44 9.96
C THR A 257 17.29 8.66 9.99
N GLU A 258 16.57 8.09 9.00
CA GLU A 258 15.13 8.29 8.84
C GLU A 258 14.34 7.90 10.07
N PHE A 259 14.66 6.75 10.67
CA PHE A 259 13.96 6.24 11.85
C PHE A 259 14.69 6.52 13.17
N GLY A 260 15.88 7.14 13.15
CA GLY A 260 16.73 7.28 14.36
C GLY A 260 16.21 8.25 15.43
N ILE A 261 15.25 9.12 15.11
CA ILE A 261 14.82 10.22 16.00
C ILE A 261 13.57 9.87 16.85
N GLN A 262 12.88 8.78 16.56
CA GLN A 262 11.64 8.46 17.24
C GLN A 262 11.88 7.70 18.56
N ASP A 263 11.30 8.23 19.63
CA ASP A 263 11.31 7.59 20.94
C ASP A 263 10.28 6.45 21.07
N LEU A 264 10.38 5.70 22.18
CA LEU A 264 9.41 4.66 22.52
C LEU A 264 7.98 5.25 22.62
N ALA A 265 7.08 4.72 21.82
CA ALA A 265 5.65 4.99 21.93
C ALA A 265 4.91 3.74 22.38
N ILE A 266 3.93 3.92 23.28
CA ILE A 266 3.05 2.83 23.75
C ILE A 266 1.62 3.28 23.56
N ARG A 267 0.80 2.42 22.96
CA ARG A 267 -0.63 2.65 22.71
C ARG A 267 -1.45 1.53 23.33
N PHE A 268 -2.59 1.89 23.89
CA PHE A 268 -3.59 0.96 24.45
C PHE A 268 -4.91 1.17 23.72
N ARG A 269 -5.60 0.09 23.40
CA ARG A 269 -6.91 0.11 22.78
C ARG A 269 -7.84 -0.88 23.46
N ILE A 270 -9.07 -0.45 23.68
CA ILE A 270 -10.19 -1.32 24.02
C ILE A 270 -11.25 -1.11 22.94
N ARG A 271 -11.66 -2.18 22.27
CA ARG A 271 -12.74 -2.16 21.28
C ARG A 271 -13.88 -3.03 21.80
N ALA A 272 -15.05 -2.47 21.87
CA ALA A 272 -16.29 -3.18 22.19
C ALA A 272 -17.25 -3.11 20.99
N TYR A 273 -17.82 -4.25 20.61
CA TYR A 273 -18.83 -4.36 19.56
C TYR A 273 -20.20 -4.50 20.22
N PHE A 274 -21.27 -3.78 19.72
CA PHE A 274 -22.64 -3.85 20.26
C PHE A 274 -23.69 -3.55 19.19
#